data_bfcd38b4f222507485bd90f8734039c4
#
_entry.id   bfcd38b4f222507485bd90f8734039c4
#
_cell.length_a   1.000
_cell.length_b   1.000
_cell.length_c   1.000
_cell.angle_alpha   90.00
_cell.angle_beta   90.00
_cell.angle_gamma   90.00
#
_symmetry.space_group_name_H-M   'P 1'
#
loop_
_entity.id
_entity.type
_entity.pdbx_description
1 polymer ?
#
loop_
_entity_poly.entity_id
_entity_poly.type
_entity_poly.pdbx_seq_one_letter_code
_entity_poly.pdbx_strand_id
1 'polypeptide(L)'
;MVTPKAPAAASSDSDGSDPFPKWFKPNSPKRTKWLAFWLLVWNCTALLDALAFTLIPEQNLDGYLGEGTWCPATLAMVRMMANCQLGLVSTFALVALTADERTLKIMFRMLIFITLGAFRGVYLGVMEGTIRPPWETRWASLLSLPPMLFLCYFAFVF
;
A
#
# COMPACT_ATOMS: atom_id res chain seq x y z
N MET A 1 40.18 2.56 -50.35
CA MET A 1 39.25 1.80 -49.48
C MET A 1 38.16 2.75 -49.03
N VAL A 2 36.97 2.61 -49.61
CA VAL A 2 35.81 3.46 -49.28
C VAL A 2 34.95 2.65 -48.32
N THR A 3 34.82 3.13 -47.06
CA THR A 3 33.96 2.53 -46.07
C THR A 3 32.50 2.85 -46.40
N PRO A 4 31.57 1.87 -46.46
CA PRO A 4 30.18 2.14 -46.70
C PRO A 4 29.55 2.81 -45.48
N LYS A 5 28.92 3.94 -45.71
CA LYS A 5 28.11 4.70 -44.75
C LYS A 5 26.84 3.89 -44.45
N ALA A 6 26.65 3.49 -43.17
CA ALA A 6 25.43 2.82 -42.73
C ALA A 6 24.18 3.72 -42.96
N PRO A 7 23.07 3.17 -43.43
CA PRO A 7 21.86 3.93 -43.62
C PRO A 7 21.33 4.40 -42.26
N ALA A 8 20.98 5.70 -42.18
CA ALA A 8 20.30 6.31 -41.06
C ALA A 8 18.97 5.59 -40.84
N ALA A 9 18.78 5.06 -39.66
CA ALA A 9 17.49 4.51 -39.25
C ALA A 9 16.46 5.63 -39.33
N ALA A 10 15.47 5.47 -40.20
CA ALA A 10 14.29 6.34 -40.26
C ALA A 10 13.57 6.27 -38.92
N SER A 11 13.59 7.37 -38.18
CA SER A 11 12.70 7.55 -37.05
C SER A 11 11.27 7.62 -37.58
N SER A 12 10.54 6.53 -37.45
CA SER A 12 9.10 6.56 -37.62
C SER A 12 8.51 7.35 -36.47
N ASP A 13 8.41 8.66 -36.62
CA ASP A 13 7.49 9.49 -35.84
C ASP A 13 6.07 9.06 -36.22
N SER A 14 5.59 8.01 -35.56
CA SER A 14 4.18 7.75 -35.49
C SER A 14 3.57 8.85 -34.62
N ASP A 15 3.03 9.85 -35.28
CA ASP A 15 2.22 10.92 -34.69
C ASP A 15 0.86 10.36 -34.23
N GLY A 16 0.92 9.31 -33.42
CA GLY A 16 -0.17 8.80 -32.61
C GLY A 16 -0.25 9.68 -31.38
N SER A 17 -1.28 10.52 -31.32
CA SER A 17 -1.63 11.29 -30.14
C SER A 17 -1.70 10.38 -28.91
N ASP A 18 -0.58 10.31 -28.18
CA ASP A 18 -0.46 9.61 -26.92
C ASP A 18 -1.56 10.17 -25.99
N PRO A 19 -2.59 9.39 -25.61
CA PRO A 19 -3.72 9.89 -24.81
C PRO A 19 -3.27 10.36 -23.41
N PHE A 20 -2.01 10.13 -23.06
CA PHE A 20 -1.46 10.47 -21.76
C PHE A 20 -0.55 11.69 -21.82
N PRO A 21 -0.64 12.60 -20.83
CA PRO A 21 0.26 13.74 -20.73
C PRO A 21 1.74 13.29 -20.73
N LYS A 22 2.63 14.04 -21.36
CA LYS A 22 4.07 13.72 -21.50
C LYS A 22 4.78 13.39 -20.17
N TRP A 23 4.26 13.88 -19.04
CA TRP A 23 4.78 13.59 -17.70
C TRP A 23 4.37 12.21 -17.16
N PHE A 24 3.47 11.49 -17.86
CA PHE A 24 2.99 10.15 -17.52
C PHE A 24 3.79 9.03 -18.21
N LYS A 25 4.79 9.36 -19.01
CA LYS A 25 5.62 8.35 -19.69
C LYS A 25 6.32 7.44 -18.65
N PRO A 26 6.41 6.13 -18.93
CA PRO A 26 7.16 5.19 -18.10
C PRO A 26 8.58 5.72 -17.81
N ASN A 27 9.06 5.49 -16.59
CA ASN A 27 10.38 5.94 -16.12
C ASN A 27 10.60 7.47 -16.08
N SER A 28 9.56 8.28 -16.19
CA SER A 28 9.73 9.72 -16.00
C SER A 28 9.97 10.04 -14.52
N PRO A 29 10.86 11.00 -14.18
CA PRO A 29 11.08 11.40 -12.78
C PRO A 29 9.82 11.90 -12.08
N LYS A 30 8.89 12.48 -12.82
CA LYS A 30 7.60 12.93 -12.28
C LYS A 30 6.70 11.76 -11.88
N ARG A 31 6.67 10.72 -12.70
CA ARG A 31 5.89 9.51 -12.43
C ARG A 31 6.42 8.78 -11.20
N THR A 32 7.74 8.61 -11.08
CA THR A 32 8.39 8.03 -9.90
C THR A 32 8.03 8.82 -8.63
N LYS A 33 8.10 10.17 -8.68
CA LYS A 33 7.69 11.02 -7.56
C LYS A 33 6.21 10.88 -7.18
N TRP A 34 5.33 10.71 -8.16
CA TRP A 34 3.91 10.46 -7.92
C TRP A 34 3.67 9.10 -7.25
N LEU A 35 4.34 8.04 -7.71
CA LEU A 35 4.27 6.74 -7.06
C LEU A 35 4.79 6.81 -5.62
N ALA A 36 5.93 7.43 -5.41
CA ALA A 36 6.50 7.64 -4.07
C ALA A 36 5.53 8.42 -3.16
N PHE A 37 4.96 9.51 -3.66
CA PHE A 37 3.97 10.31 -2.92
C PHE A 37 2.76 9.47 -2.48
N TRP A 38 2.15 8.72 -3.40
CA TRP A 38 0.99 7.91 -3.06
C TRP A 38 1.32 6.72 -2.16
N LEU A 39 2.51 6.15 -2.30
CA LEU A 39 2.98 5.13 -1.37
C LEU A 39 3.15 5.72 0.05
N LEU A 40 3.68 6.94 0.17
CA LEU A 40 3.79 7.64 1.45
C LEU A 40 2.41 7.97 2.04
N VAL A 41 1.47 8.44 1.23
CA VAL A 41 0.09 8.71 1.69
C VAL A 41 -0.55 7.44 2.24
N TRP A 42 -0.43 6.32 1.53
CA TRP A 42 -0.91 5.03 2.02
C TRP A 42 -0.20 4.63 3.32
N ASN A 43 1.10 4.84 3.37
CA ASN A 43 1.92 4.50 4.53
C ASN A 43 1.56 5.34 5.78
N CYS A 44 1.12 6.58 5.61
CA CYS A 44 0.65 7.43 6.70
C CYS A 44 -0.58 6.83 7.41
N THR A 45 -1.50 6.20 6.68
CA THR A 45 -2.68 5.55 7.31
C THR A 45 -2.25 4.37 8.17
N ALA A 46 -1.32 3.56 7.67
CA ALA A 46 -0.76 2.43 8.41
C ALA A 46 0.07 2.89 9.62
N LEU A 47 0.76 4.04 9.52
CA LEU A 47 1.48 4.64 10.64
C LEU A 47 0.53 5.08 11.75
N LEU A 48 -0.54 5.77 11.41
CA LEU A 48 -1.54 6.22 12.39
C LEU A 48 -2.16 5.03 13.13
N ASP A 49 -2.46 3.97 12.42
CA ASP A 49 -3.00 2.74 12.99
C ASP A 49 -2.00 2.07 13.94
N ALA A 50 -0.75 1.90 13.49
CA ALA A 50 0.32 1.35 14.32
C ALA A 50 0.59 2.19 15.59
N LEU A 51 0.57 3.51 15.48
CA LEU A 51 0.71 4.41 16.63
C LEU A 51 -0.48 4.28 17.58
N ALA A 52 -1.70 4.18 17.06
CA ALA A 52 -2.88 3.99 17.89
C ALA A 52 -2.80 2.69 18.69
N PHE A 53 -2.40 1.58 18.07
CA PHE A 53 -2.20 0.31 18.78
C PHE A 53 -0.99 0.28 19.72
N THR A 54 -0.02 1.18 19.53
CA THR A 54 1.13 1.31 20.43
C THR A 54 0.79 2.18 21.64
N LEU A 55 0.11 3.31 21.42
CA LEU A 55 -0.13 4.31 22.46
C LEU A 55 -1.38 4.04 23.30
N ILE A 56 -2.45 3.59 22.64
CA ILE A 56 -3.78 3.35 23.27
C ILE A 56 -4.34 1.97 22.88
N PRO A 57 -3.58 0.88 23.08
CA PRO A 57 -3.95 -0.45 22.57
C PRO A 57 -5.27 -0.97 23.14
N GLU A 58 -5.58 -0.70 24.42
CA GLU A 58 -6.79 -1.17 25.07
C GLU A 58 -8.04 -0.57 24.43
N GLN A 59 -8.08 0.76 24.27
CA GLN A 59 -9.20 1.44 23.63
C GLN A 59 -9.42 1.01 22.19
N ASN A 60 -8.33 0.72 21.46
CA ASN A 60 -8.46 0.18 20.12
C ASN A 60 -8.99 -1.26 20.12
N LEU A 61 -8.50 -2.11 21.01
CA LEU A 61 -9.01 -3.48 21.15
C LEU A 61 -10.49 -3.50 21.50
N ASP A 62 -10.93 -2.65 22.41
CA ASP A 62 -12.36 -2.50 22.76
C ASP A 62 -13.19 -2.12 21.53
N GLY A 63 -12.65 -1.25 20.66
CA GLY A 63 -13.30 -0.86 19.42
C GLY A 63 -13.44 -1.99 18.40
N TYR A 64 -12.54 -2.95 18.41
CA TYR A 64 -12.52 -4.07 17.46
C TYR A 64 -13.18 -5.34 18.00
N LEU A 65 -12.91 -5.70 19.23
CA LEU A 65 -13.35 -6.95 19.84
C LEU A 65 -14.56 -6.75 20.77
N GLY A 66 -14.73 -5.55 21.33
CA GLY A 66 -15.69 -5.23 22.37
C GLY A 66 -15.04 -5.17 23.75
N GLU A 67 -15.64 -4.34 24.61
CA GLU A 67 -15.15 -4.13 25.97
C GLU A 67 -15.08 -5.45 26.76
N GLY A 68 -13.92 -5.70 27.38
CA GLY A 68 -13.72 -6.85 28.24
C GLY A 68 -13.65 -8.22 27.55
N THR A 69 -13.62 -8.25 26.22
CA THR A 69 -13.55 -9.53 25.46
C THR A 69 -12.12 -10.01 25.21
N TRP A 70 -11.11 -9.18 25.44
CA TRP A 70 -9.71 -9.49 25.23
C TRP A 70 -8.98 -9.81 26.55
N CYS A 71 -7.91 -10.58 26.45
CA CYS A 71 -7.08 -10.98 27.58
C CYS A 71 -5.67 -10.33 27.51
N PRO A 72 -4.89 -10.35 28.60
CA PRO A 72 -3.53 -9.80 28.61
C PRO A 72 -2.61 -10.35 27.51
N ALA A 73 -2.78 -11.60 27.10
CA ALA A 73 -2.02 -12.20 26.01
C ALA A 73 -2.37 -11.54 24.66
N THR A 74 -3.65 -11.26 24.41
CA THR A 74 -4.10 -10.52 23.21
C THR A 74 -3.47 -9.13 23.18
N LEU A 75 -3.44 -8.42 24.29
CA LEU A 75 -2.82 -7.11 24.42
C LEU A 75 -1.32 -7.15 24.12
N ALA A 76 -0.61 -8.14 24.65
CA ALA A 76 0.82 -8.33 24.38
C ALA A 76 1.08 -8.61 22.89
N MET A 77 0.28 -9.48 22.27
CA MET A 77 0.39 -9.76 20.83
C MET A 77 0.14 -8.52 19.97
N VAL A 78 -0.88 -7.74 20.30
CA VAL A 78 -1.21 -6.52 19.54
C VAL A 78 -0.09 -5.49 19.65
N ARG A 79 0.49 -5.28 20.82
CA ARG A 79 1.66 -4.41 21.01
C ARG A 79 2.86 -4.88 20.18
N MET A 80 3.11 -6.18 20.15
CA MET A 80 4.19 -6.75 19.32
C MET A 80 3.91 -6.53 17.83
N MET A 81 2.68 -6.78 17.37
CA MET A 81 2.28 -6.54 15.98
C MET A 81 2.38 -5.06 15.59
N ALA A 82 1.96 -4.15 16.47
CA ALA A 82 2.08 -2.72 16.24
C ALA A 82 3.54 -2.27 16.09
N ASN A 83 4.45 -2.80 16.89
CA ASN A 83 5.88 -2.53 16.76
C ASN A 83 6.46 -3.07 15.44
N CYS A 84 6.05 -4.28 15.02
CA CYS A 84 6.42 -4.82 13.71
C CYS A 84 5.89 -3.95 12.56
N GLN A 85 4.66 -3.47 12.69
CA GLN A 85 4.04 -2.58 11.72
C GLN A 85 4.77 -1.24 11.65
N LEU A 86 5.21 -0.65 12.77
CA LEU A 86 6.04 0.56 12.78
C LEU A 86 7.36 0.34 12.02
N GLY A 87 8.03 -0.81 12.22
CA GLY A 87 9.23 -1.17 11.46
C GLY A 87 8.97 -1.27 9.96
N LEU A 88 7.86 -1.91 9.58
CA LEU A 88 7.45 -2.06 8.18
C LEU A 88 7.13 -0.71 7.54
N VAL A 89 6.37 0.14 8.22
CA VAL A 89 6.03 1.50 7.79
C VAL A 89 7.28 2.35 7.58
N SER A 90 8.24 2.28 8.50
CA SER A 90 9.52 3.00 8.38
C SER A 90 10.32 2.52 7.17
N THR A 91 10.35 1.21 6.93
CA THR A 91 11.01 0.62 5.76
C THR A 91 10.35 1.06 4.46
N PHE A 92 9.02 1.04 4.38
CA PHE A 92 8.30 1.54 3.21
C PHE A 92 8.52 3.02 2.96
N ALA A 93 8.59 3.85 3.99
CA ALA A 93 8.89 5.26 3.86
C ALA A 93 10.30 5.48 3.28
N LEU A 94 11.30 4.76 3.79
CA LEU A 94 12.66 4.83 3.27
C LEU A 94 12.75 4.40 1.80
N VAL A 95 12.11 3.29 1.46
CA VAL A 95 12.05 2.81 0.07
C VAL A 95 11.34 3.80 -0.83
N ALA A 96 10.23 4.40 -0.38
CA ALA A 96 9.50 5.41 -1.16
C ALA A 96 10.36 6.61 -1.52
N LEU A 97 11.30 7.01 -0.64
CA LEU A 97 12.17 8.15 -0.84
C LEU A 97 13.37 7.86 -1.75
N THR A 98 13.79 6.60 -1.86
CA THR A 98 15.07 6.22 -2.51
C THR A 98 14.90 5.32 -3.73
N ALA A 99 13.75 4.69 -3.92
CA ALA A 99 13.55 3.66 -4.92
C ALA A 99 13.21 4.21 -6.31
N ASP A 100 13.50 3.39 -7.32
CA ASP A 100 13.08 3.56 -8.69
C ASP A 100 11.60 3.17 -8.91
N GLU A 101 11.07 3.50 -10.09
CA GLU A 101 9.66 3.21 -10.43
C GLU A 101 9.31 1.73 -10.32
N ARG A 102 10.22 0.85 -10.74
CA ARG A 102 10.01 -0.60 -10.72
C ARG A 102 9.85 -1.12 -9.28
N THR A 103 10.72 -0.68 -8.40
CA THR A 103 10.69 -1.05 -6.98
C THR A 103 9.43 -0.53 -6.31
N LEU A 104 9.01 0.71 -6.59
CA LEU A 104 7.77 1.28 -6.07
C LEU A 104 6.54 0.47 -6.51
N LYS A 105 6.48 0.04 -7.77
CA LYS A 105 5.40 -0.84 -8.24
C LYS A 105 5.39 -2.19 -7.54
N ILE A 106 6.56 -2.77 -7.28
CA ILE A 106 6.66 -4.01 -6.49
C ILE A 106 6.11 -3.79 -5.08
N MET A 107 6.41 -2.63 -4.45
CA MET A 107 5.87 -2.30 -3.14
C MET A 107 4.33 -2.19 -3.14
N PHE A 108 3.72 -1.57 -4.15
CA PHE A 108 2.26 -1.56 -4.28
C PHE A 108 1.69 -2.97 -4.42
N ARG A 109 2.34 -3.86 -5.18
CA ARG A 109 1.93 -5.27 -5.29
C ARG A 109 2.03 -6.00 -3.95
N MET A 110 3.09 -5.78 -3.20
CA MET A 110 3.23 -6.35 -1.85
C MET A 110 2.13 -5.85 -0.91
N LEU A 111 1.76 -4.56 -0.97
CA LEU A 111 0.65 -4.01 -0.19
C LEU A 111 -0.69 -4.68 -0.52
N ILE A 112 -0.93 -5.06 -1.78
CA ILE A 112 -2.12 -5.84 -2.16
C ILE A 112 -2.16 -7.17 -1.40
N PHE A 113 -1.05 -7.91 -1.37
CA PHE A 113 -0.99 -9.18 -0.65
C PHE A 113 -1.19 -9.01 0.87
N ILE A 114 -0.57 -7.98 1.46
CA ILE A 114 -0.76 -7.64 2.87
C ILE A 114 -2.23 -7.32 3.15
N THR A 115 -2.85 -6.50 2.31
CA THR A 115 -4.25 -6.10 2.45
C THR A 115 -5.18 -7.31 2.30
N LEU A 116 -4.95 -8.18 1.32
CA LEU A 116 -5.72 -9.42 1.16
C LEU A 116 -5.57 -10.34 2.38
N GLY A 117 -4.36 -10.44 2.95
CA GLY A 117 -4.13 -11.16 4.20
C GLY A 117 -4.93 -10.59 5.37
N ALA A 118 -4.98 -9.26 5.49
CA ALA A 118 -5.79 -8.58 6.50
C ALA A 118 -7.29 -8.83 6.29
N PHE A 119 -7.79 -8.75 5.06
CA PHE A 119 -9.17 -9.10 4.72
C PHE A 119 -9.53 -10.51 5.13
N ARG A 120 -8.67 -11.48 4.81
CA ARG A 120 -8.87 -12.87 5.20
C ARG A 120 -8.93 -13.02 6.71
N GLY A 121 -8.02 -12.37 7.44
CA GLY A 121 -7.97 -12.42 8.91
C GLY A 121 -9.25 -11.87 9.53
N VAL A 122 -9.71 -10.70 9.07
CA VAL A 122 -10.97 -10.09 9.56
C VAL A 122 -12.16 -10.95 9.19
N TYR A 123 -12.24 -11.46 7.95
CA TYR A 123 -13.34 -12.33 7.52
C TYR A 123 -13.46 -13.58 8.40
N LEU A 124 -12.35 -14.26 8.65
CA LEU A 124 -12.35 -15.43 9.53
C LEU A 124 -12.76 -15.07 10.96
N GLY A 125 -12.22 -13.98 11.51
CA GLY A 125 -12.58 -13.52 12.85
C GLY A 125 -14.06 -13.16 12.99
N VAL A 126 -14.66 -12.57 11.96
CA VAL A 126 -16.12 -12.29 11.94
C VAL A 126 -16.91 -13.60 11.86
N MET A 127 -16.51 -14.55 11.03
CA MET A 127 -17.18 -15.86 10.91
C MET A 127 -17.09 -16.67 12.20
N GLU A 128 -16.00 -16.56 12.93
CA GLU A 128 -15.80 -17.19 14.23
C GLU A 128 -16.45 -16.43 15.40
N GLY A 129 -17.01 -15.24 15.12
CA GLY A 129 -17.59 -14.38 16.15
C GLY A 129 -16.59 -13.74 17.10
N THR A 130 -15.29 -13.75 16.74
CA THR A 130 -14.20 -13.18 17.55
C THR A 130 -13.95 -11.71 17.25
N ILE A 131 -14.39 -11.23 16.09
CA ILE A 131 -14.28 -9.83 15.65
C ILE A 131 -15.67 -9.31 15.31
N ARG A 132 -15.97 -8.07 15.72
CA ARG A 132 -17.22 -7.39 15.34
C ARG A 132 -17.30 -7.19 13.83
N PRO A 133 -18.49 -7.28 13.22
CA PRO A 133 -18.66 -7.04 11.80
C PRO A 133 -18.09 -5.70 11.35
N PRO A 134 -17.50 -5.61 10.14
CA PRO A 134 -16.85 -4.38 9.65
C PRO A 134 -17.75 -3.14 9.63
N TRP A 135 -19.08 -3.31 9.43
CA TRP A 135 -20.04 -2.21 9.43
C TRP A 135 -20.29 -1.62 10.80
N GLU A 136 -19.91 -2.30 11.87
CA GLU A 136 -19.99 -1.84 13.25
C GLU A 136 -18.66 -1.26 13.75
N THR A 137 -17.61 -1.34 12.95
CA THR A 137 -16.24 -0.97 13.33
C THR A 137 -15.61 0.01 12.36
N ARG A 138 -14.54 0.66 12.80
CA ARG A 138 -13.73 1.55 11.96
C ARG A 138 -13.03 0.83 10.77
N TRP A 139 -13.00 -0.49 10.77
CA TRP A 139 -12.42 -1.30 9.68
C TRP A 139 -13.16 -1.15 8.35
N ALA A 140 -14.41 -0.76 8.37
CA ALA A 140 -15.20 -0.60 7.15
C ALA A 140 -14.56 0.35 6.14
N SER A 141 -13.81 1.37 6.62
CA SER A 141 -13.13 2.33 5.76
C SER A 141 -11.82 1.79 5.17
N LEU A 142 -11.08 0.98 5.93
CA LEU A 142 -9.78 0.43 5.51
C LEU A 142 -9.92 -0.80 4.61
N LEU A 143 -10.96 -1.61 4.86
CA LEU A 143 -11.26 -2.82 4.11
C LEU A 143 -12.31 -2.60 3.02
N SER A 144 -12.56 -1.36 2.66
CA SER A 144 -13.49 -1.02 1.59
C SER A 144 -12.86 -1.25 0.20
N LEU A 145 -13.71 -1.48 -0.78
CA LEU A 145 -13.30 -1.67 -2.17
C LEU A 145 -12.43 -0.53 -2.74
N PRO A 146 -12.69 0.76 -2.45
CA PRO A 146 -11.89 1.86 -2.96
C PRO A 146 -10.38 1.78 -2.65
N PRO A 147 -9.91 1.51 -1.43
CA PRO A 147 -8.49 1.33 -1.14
C PRO A 147 -7.83 0.20 -1.95
N MET A 148 -8.54 -0.92 -2.14
CA MET A 148 -8.02 -2.03 -2.94
C MET A 148 -7.89 -1.66 -4.42
N LEU A 149 -8.89 -0.99 -5.00
CA LEU A 149 -8.85 -0.49 -6.37
C LEU A 149 -7.71 0.52 -6.55
N PHE A 150 -7.49 1.39 -5.57
CA PHE A 150 -6.37 2.32 -5.54
C PHE A 150 -5.02 1.59 -5.62
N LEU A 151 -4.79 0.59 -4.77
CA LEU A 151 -3.56 -0.20 -4.79
C LEU A 151 -3.37 -0.92 -6.13
N CYS A 152 -4.41 -1.55 -6.66
CA CYS A 152 -4.36 -2.23 -7.95
C CYS A 152 -4.03 -1.27 -9.09
N TYR A 153 -4.62 -0.07 -9.09
CA TYR A 153 -4.33 0.94 -10.09
C TYR A 153 -2.84 1.31 -10.11
N PHE A 154 -2.24 1.62 -8.96
CA PHE A 154 -0.82 1.97 -8.89
C PHE A 154 0.13 0.79 -9.10
N ALA A 155 -0.30 -0.42 -8.79
CA ALA A 155 0.51 -1.62 -8.98
C ALA A 155 0.62 -2.08 -10.44
N PHE A 156 -0.44 -1.87 -11.25
CA PHE A 156 -0.58 -2.51 -12.55
C PHE A 156 -0.89 -1.54 -13.69
N VAL A 157 -1.60 -0.45 -13.45
CA VAL A 157 -2.07 0.47 -14.49
C VAL A 157 -1.17 1.70 -14.58
N PHE A 158 -0.90 2.36 -13.47
CA PHE A 158 -0.03 3.55 -13.41
C PHE A 158 1.42 3.19 -13.64
#